data_30642bf4b4909470e3e3e505aae905ce
#
_entry.id   30642bf4b4909470e3e3e505aae905ce
#
_cell.length_a   1.000
_cell.length_b   1.000
_cell.length_c   1.000
_cell.angle_alpha   90.00
_cell.angle_beta   90.00
_cell.angle_gamma   90.00
#
_symmetry.space_group_name_H-M   'P 1'
#
loop_
_entity.id
_entity.type
_entity.pdbx_description
1 polymer ?
#
loop_
_entity_poly.entity_id
_entity_poly.type
_entity_poly.pdbx_seq_one_letter_code
_entity_poly.pdbx_strand_id
1 'polypeptide(L)'
;MKKGWLRAAAMLLVSVLLVNVTWYWWRAEKYRPYTAGMEPQVFYTALDPSYYAVDAEGYTFSVAYPGYLSATGNLCVGAPTGADGNPFTDALIIWPRAGGGYEYGLLLYDGEDGYQYQIMADSRGHALDSALEPVVQAHAPSVTALFRKANAWWALA
;
A
#
# COMPACT_ATOMS: atom_id res chain seq x y z
N MET A 1 13.19 -48.87 -8.42
CA MET A 1 12.12 -47.92 -8.09
C MET A 1 12.51 -46.79 -7.12
N LYS A 2 13.25 -47.02 -6.02
CA LYS A 2 13.59 -46.00 -5.00
C LYS A 2 14.40 -44.78 -5.53
N LYS A 3 15.34 -44.95 -6.47
CA LYS A 3 16.17 -43.84 -7.01
C LYS A 3 15.41 -42.83 -7.88
N GLY A 4 14.37 -43.27 -8.59
CA GLY A 4 13.55 -42.38 -9.43
C GLY A 4 12.70 -41.41 -8.57
N TRP A 5 12.13 -41.93 -7.50
CA TRP A 5 11.30 -41.12 -6.57
C TRP A 5 12.12 -40.07 -5.85
N LEU A 6 13.34 -40.39 -5.39
CA LEU A 6 14.25 -39.43 -4.77
C LEU A 6 14.63 -38.30 -5.74
N ARG A 7 14.85 -38.58 -7.02
CA ARG A 7 15.13 -37.53 -8.03
C ARG A 7 13.92 -36.64 -8.26
N ALA A 8 12.71 -37.22 -8.36
CA ALA A 8 11.48 -36.44 -8.51
C ALA A 8 11.22 -35.51 -7.28
N ALA A 9 11.41 -36.05 -6.07
CA ALA A 9 11.27 -35.27 -4.85
C ALA A 9 12.31 -34.14 -4.76
N ALA A 10 13.58 -34.42 -5.13
CA ALA A 10 14.62 -33.39 -5.16
C ALA A 10 14.31 -32.29 -6.19
N MET A 11 13.83 -32.65 -7.39
CA MET A 11 13.42 -31.66 -8.41
C MET A 11 12.26 -30.80 -7.93
N LEU A 12 11.25 -31.40 -7.28
CA LEU A 12 10.13 -30.65 -6.71
C LEU A 12 10.61 -29.65 -5.64
N LEU A 13 11.47 -30.09 -4.73
CA LEU A 13 12.02 -29.22 -3.69
C LEU A 13 12.79 -28.04 -4.28
N VAL A 14 13.64 -28.29 -5.28
CA VAL A 14 14.41 -27.24 -5.98
C VAL A 14 13.44 -26.27 -6.68
N SER A 15 12.40 -26.76 -7.33
CA SER A 15 11.40 -25.91 -7.99
C SER A 15 10.67 -25.01 -6.99
N VAL A 16 10.26 -25.55 -5.85
CA VAL A 16 9.62 -24.77 -4.77
C VAL A 16 10.57 -23.69 -4.23
N LEU A 17 11.83 -24.04 -4.00
CA LEU A 17 12.83 -23.07 -3.54
C LEU A 17 13.05 -21.95 -4.57
N LEU A 18 13.17 -22.29 -5.86
CA LEU A 18 13.36 -21.31 -6.93
C LEU A 18 12.15 -20.34 -7.03
N VAL A 19 10.92 -20.86 -6.97
CA VAL A 19 9.71 -20.03 -6.98
C VAL A 19 9.72 -19.05 -5.81
N ASN A 20 10.03 -19.51 -4.60
CA ASN A 20 10.10 -18.67 -3.42
C ASN A 20 11.18 -17.59 -3.55
N VAL A 21 12.42 -17.96 -3.89
CA VAL A 21 13.54 -17.02 -4.05
C VAL A 21 13.19 -15.96 -5.10
N THR A 22 12.67 -16.37 -6.26
CA THR A 22 12.28 -15.47 -7.34
C THR A 22 11.19 -14.50 -6.91
N TRP A 23 10.16 -15.01 -6.20
CA TRP A 23 9.08 -14.18 -5.69
C TRP A 23 9.56 -13.16 -4.64
N TYR A 24 10.41 -13.57 -3.67
CA TYR A 24 10.98 -12.66 -2.67
C TYR A 24 11.86 -11.60 -3.32
N TRP A 25 12.68 -11.97 -4.29
CA TRP A 25 13.52 -11.04 -5.04
C TRP A 25 12.66 -10.04 -5.83
N TRP A 26 11.67 -10.54 -6.59
CA TRP A 26 10.77 -9.70 -7.39
C TRP A 26 10.04 -8.65 -6.54
N ARG A 27 9.44 -9.04 -5.42
CA ARG A 27 8.74 -8.08 -4.56
C ARG A 27 9.68 -7.04 -3.96
N ALA A 28 10.88 -7.44 -3.54
CA ALA A 28 11.88 -6.54 -3.00
C ALA A 28 12.31 -5.50 -4.05
N GLU A 29 12.60 -5.92 -5.29
CA GLU A 29 12.94 -5.00 -6.39
C GLU A 29 11.78 -4.06 -6.74
N LYS A 30 10.56 -4.59 -6.82
CA LYS A 30 9.38 -3.80 -7.18
C LYS A 30 9.06 -2.71 -6.13
N TYR A 31 9.23 -3.00 -4.83
CA TYR A 31 8.85 -2.09 -3.77
C TYR A 31 10.00 -1.25 -3.20
N ARG A 32 11.26 -1.59 -3.49
CA ARG A 32 12.44 -0.82 -3.08
C ARG A 32 12.35 0.68 -3.40
N PRO A 33 11.89 1.12 -4.58
CA PRO A 33 11.80 2.55 -4.88
C PRO A 33 10.87 3.31 -3.94
N TYR A 34 9.83 2.65 -3.42
CA TYR A 34 8.86 3.30 -2.54
C TYR A 34 9.30 3.39 -1.08
N THR A 35 10.34 2.63 -0.68
CA THR A 35 10.82 2.59 0.71
C THR A 35 12.04 3.46 0.96
N ALA A 36 12.51 4.19 -0.05
CA ALA A 36 13.66 5.08 0.09
C ALA A 36 13.38 6.19 1.13
N GLY A 37 14.25 6.29 2.14
CA GLY A 37 14.08 7.26 3.23
C GLY A 37 13.05 6.88 4.30
N MET A 38 12.53 5.64 4.29
CA MET A 38 11.57 5.14 5.28
C MET A 38 12.24 4.17 6.25
N GLU A 39 11.72 4.09 7.47
CA GLU A 39 12.19 3.15 8.48
C GLU A 39 11.39 1.84 8.44
N PRO A 40 12.04 0.67 8.60
CA PRO A 40 11.33 -0.59 8.69
C PRO A 40 10.50 -0.64 9.98
N GLN A 41 9.27 -1.15 9.90
CA GLN A 41 8.44 -1.34 11.08
C GLN A 41 8.86 -2.58 11.86
N VAL A 42 9.07 -2.42 13.17
CA VAL A 42 9.64 -3.44 14.08
C VAL A 42 8.70 -4.65 14.26
N PHE A 43 7.41 -4.50 13.98
CA PHE A 43 6.40 -5.54 14.20
C PHE A 43 6.31 -6.57 13.07
N TYR A 44 6.95 -6.31 11.93
CA TYR A 44 6.86 -7.17 10.76
C TYR A 44 8.09 -8.04 10.63
N THR A 45 7.85 -9.29 10.29
CA THR A 45 8.91 -10.27 10.01
C THR A 45 9.48 -10.03 8.61
N ALA A 46 10.62 -10.66 8.29
CA ALA A 46 11.16 -10.68 6.94
C ALA A 46 10.17 -11.22 5.89
N LEU A 47 9.12 -11.93 6.33
CA LEU A 47 8.08 -12.48 5.47
C LEU A 47 7.07 -11.42 5.00
N ASP A 48 6.86 -10.36 5.82
CA ASP A 48 5.89 -9.31 5.56
C ASP A 48 6.47 -7.92 5.94
N PRO A 49 7.47 -7.44 5.19
CA PRO A 49 8.11 -6.16 5.50
C PRO A 49 7.14 -4.99 5.28
N SER A 50 7.15 -4.06 6.22
CA SER A 50 6.45 -2.79 6.14
C SER A 50 7.38 -1.67 6.55
N TYR A 51 7.19 -0.49 5.98
CA TYR A 51 8.01 0.69 6.18
C TYR A 51 7.12 1.88 6.54
N TYR A 52 7.67 2.81 7.29
CA TYR A 52 6.95 3.95 7.80
C TYR A 52 7.80 5.22 7.80
N ALA A 53 7.18 6.35 7.54
CA ALA A 53 7.77 7.68 7.68
C ALA A 53 6.71 8.71 8.05
N VAL A 54 7.14 9.84 8.59
CA VAL A 54 6.29 11.01 8.85
C VAL A 54 6.99 12.24 8.29
N ASP A 55 6.26 13.09 7.58
CA ASP A 55 6.83 14.35 7.09
C ASP A 55 6.74 15.47 8.15
N ALA A 56 7.33 16.63 7.82
CA ALA A 56 7.35 17.79 8.72
C ALA A 56 5.96 18.40 8.99
N GLU A 57 4.96 18.09 8.15
CA GLU A 57 3.58 18.55 8.30
C GLU A 57 2.70 17.51 9.04
N GLY A 58 3.29 16.38 9.47
CA GLY A 58 2.59 15.33 10.21
C GLY A 58 1.85 14.30 9.35
N TYR A 59 1.99 14.35 8.01
CA TYR A 59 1.47 13.28 7.15
C TYR A 59 2.26 12.00 7.36
N THR A 60 1.54 10.89 7.47
CA THR A 60 2.13 9.57 7.63
C THR A 60 2.22 8.86 6.28
N PHE A 61 3.34 8.19 6.05
CA PHE A 61 3.56 7.38 4.85
C PHE A 61 3.87 5.96 5.28
N SER A 62 3.21 4.99 4.67
CA SER A 62 3.55 3.59 4.90
C SER A 62 3.58 2.81 3.59
N VAL A 63 4.44 1.80 3.56
CA VAL A 63 4.58 0.86 2.44
C VAL A 63 4.51 -0.53 3.01
N ALA A 64 3.49 -1.30 2.61
CA ALA A 64 3.38 -2.71 2.90
C ALA A 64 3.71 -3.51 1.64
N TYR A 65 4.68 -4.41 1.74
CA TYR A 65 5.03 -5.30 0.65
C TYR A 65 3.91 -6.33 0.43
N PRO A 66 3.82 -6.91 -0.78
CA PRO A 66 2.85 -7.99 -1.04
C PRO A 66 3.00 -9.12 -0.04
N GLY A 67 1.90 -9.60 0.52
CA GLY A 67 1.86 -10.83 1.30
C GLY A 67 2.27 -12.03 0.44
N TYR A 68 2.57 -13.18 1.05
CA TYR A 68 3.11 -14.35 0.36
C TYR A 68 2.28 -14.76 -0.87
N LEU A 69 2.94 -14.83 -2.03
CA LEU A 69 2.35 -15.09 -3.35
C LEU A 69 1.28 -14.10 -3.81
N SER A 70 1.13 -12.95 -3.14
CA SER A 70 0.29 -11.85 -3.62
C SER A 70 1.04 -11.02 -4.66
N ALA A 71 0.33 -10.48 -5.64
CA ALA A 71 0.91 -9.63 -6.68
C ALA A 71 1.02 -8.15 -6.27
N THR A 72 0.27 -7.73 -5.23
CA THR A 72 0.19 -6.32 -4.83
C THR A 72 0.36 -6.16 -3.33
N GLY A 73 1.20 -5.21 -2.92
CA GLY A 73 1.21 -4.56 -1.62
C GLY A 73 0.48 -3.23 -1.72
N ASN A 74 0.65 -2.35 -0.75
CA ASN A 74 0.07 -1.02 -0.79
C ASN A 74 1.05 0.05 -0.33
N LEU A 75 0.82 1.27 -0.80
CA LEU A 75 1.38 2.51 -0.29
C LEU A 75 0.21 3.24 0.38
N CYS A 76 0.43 3.89 1.50
CA CYS A 76 -0.62 4.63 2.17
C CYS A 76 -0.09 5.99 2.63
N VAL A 77 -0.89 7.04 2.42
CA VAL A 77 -0.68 8.36 3.00
C VAL A 77 -1.85 8.65 3.92
N GLY A 78 -1.57 8.88 5.19
CA GLY A 78 -2.56 9.33 6.17
C GLY A 78 -2.44 10.83 6.43
N ALA A 79 -3.56 11.52 6.57
CA ALA A 79 -3.58 12.91 6.99
C ALA A 79 -3.07 13.05 8.44
N PRO A 80 -2.57 14.23 8.83
CA PRO A 80 -2.15 14.49 10.21
C PRO A 80 -3.29 14.25 11.19
N THR A 81 -2.96 13.74 12.36
CA THR A 81 -3.92 13.65 13.48
C THR A 81 -4.43 15.06 13.81
N GLY A 82 -5.74 15.20 13.92
CA GLY A 82 -6.38 16.47 14.27
C GLY A 82 -5.92 17.00 15.65
N ALA A 83 -6.14 18.29 15.89
CA ALA A 83 -5.82 18.92 17.17
C ALA A 83 -6.56 18.32 18.36
N ASP A 84 -7.64 17.60 18.12
CA ASP A 84 -8.45 16.83 19.09
C ASP A 84 -7.81 15.49 19.48
N GLY A 85 -6.69 15.12 18.83
CA GLY A 85 -6.01 13.86 19.06
C GLY A 85 -6.71 12.63 18.48
N ASN A 86 -7.73 12.82 17.63
CA ASN A 86 -8.43 11.72 16.98
C ASN A 86 -7.44 10.96 16.04
N PRO A 87 -7.21 9.65 16.28
CA PRO A 87 -6.31 8.85 15.44
C PRO A 87 -6.93 8.47 14.08
N PHE A 88 -8.24 8.64 13.93
CA PHE A 88 -8.94 8.34 12.70
C PHE A 88 -8.93 9.57 11.79
N THR A 89 -8.15 9.50 10.74
CA THR A 89 -7.97 10.58 9.78
C THR A 89 -8.15 10.06 8.35
N ASP A 90 -8.42 10.97 7.43
CA ASP A 90 -8.48 10.61 6.02
C ASP A 90 -7.17 10.00 5.55
N ALA A 91 -7.27 8.99 4.68
CA ALA A 91 -6.09 8.38 4.09
C ALA A 91 -6.31 8.01 2.62
N LEU A 92 -5.20 7.99 1.88
CA LEU A 92 -5.12 7.51 0.50
C LEU A 92 -4.33 6.21 0.49
N ILE A 93 -4.94 5.15 -0.04
CA ILE A 93 -4.29 3.87 -0.30
C ILE A 93 -4.03 3.76 -1.79
N ILE A 94 -2.83 3.29 -2.15
CA ILE A 94 -2.37 3.17 -3.54
C ILE A 94 -1.86 1.76 -3.75
N TRP A 95 -2.40 1.06 -4.75
CA TRP A 95 -1.96 -0.28 -5.11
C TRP A 95 -1.20 -0.26 -6.43
N PRO A 96 0.15 -0.44 -6.42
CA PRO A 96 0.93 -0.56 -7.65
C PRO A 96 0.53 -1.83 -8.41
N ARG A 97 0.05 -1.70 -9.64
CA ARG A 97 -0.35 -2.83 -10.48
C ARG A 97 0.86 -3.61 -11.00
N ALA A 98 0.68 -4.90 -11.25
CA ALA A 98 1.73 -5.74 -11.82
C ALA A 98 2.12 -5.30 -13.26
N GLY A 99 1.13 -4.84 -14.05
CA GLY A 99 1.30 -4.36 -15.42
C GLY A 99 1.66 -2.86 -15.57
N GLY A 100 1.95 -2.18 -14.46
CA GLY A 100 2.17 -0.73 -14.43
C GLY A 100 0.92 0.07 -14.09
N GLY A 101 1.12 1.31 -13.63
CA GLY A 101 0.07 2.19 -13.12
C GLY A 101 -0.38 1.83 -11.71
N TYR A 102 -1.43 2.52 -11.25
CA TYR A 102 -1.90 2.46 -9.87
C TYR A 102 -3.42 2.35 -9.80
N GLU A 103 -3.92 1.73 -8.75
CA GLU A 103 -5.28 1.84 -8.26
C GLU A 103 -5.28 2.67 -7.00
N TYR A 104 -6.37 3.43 -6.77
CA TYR A 104 -6.47 4.33 -5.64
C TYR A 104 -7.71 4.03 -4.83
N GLY A 105 -7.57 4.07 -3.50
CA GLY A 105 -8.65 3.96 -2.55
C GLY A 105 -8.57 5.09 -1.54
N LEU A 106 -9.69 5.70 -1.22
CA LEU A 106 -9.82 6.72 -0.20
C LEU A 106 -10.46 6.09 1.05
N LEU A 107 -9.86 6.33 2.20
CA LEU A 107 -10.49 6.11 3.49
C LEU A 107 -10.86 7.49 4.02
N LEU A 108 -12.13 7.83 4.04
CA LEU A 108 -12.63 9.13 4.47
C LEU A 108 -13.39 8.97 5.79
N TYR A 109 -13.04 9.79 6.76
CA TYR A 109 -13.58 9.68 8.10
C TYR A 109 -14.63 10.75 8.35
N ASP A 110 -15.87 10.34 8.61
CA ASP A 110 -16.95 11.21 9.08
C ASP A 110 -16.83 11.36 10.60
N GLY A 111 -16.38 12.53 11.04
CA GLY A 111 -16.09 12.81 12.45
C GLY A 111 -17.30 12.81 13.37
N GLU A 112 -18.51 12.96 12.85
CA GLU A 112 -19.73 13.02 13.68
C GLU A 112 -20.20 11.61 14.10
N ASP A 113 -20.11 10.63 13.18
CA ASP A 113 -20.62 9.27 13.43
C ASP A 113 -19.50 8.23 13.63
N GLY A 114 -18.24 8.61 13.46
CA GLY A 114 -17.09 7.70 13.51
C GLY A 114 -17.06 6.70 12.35
N TYR A 115 -17.78 6.97 11.28
CA TYR A 115 -17.90 6.10 10.13
C TYR A 115 -16.77 6.36 9.12
N GLN A 116 -16.13 5.28 8.64
CA GLN A 116 -15.11 5.37 7.63
C GLN A 116 -15.63 4.88 6.28
N TYR A 117 -15.67 5.77 5.29
CA TYR A 117 -15.98 5.39 3.92
C TYR A 117 -14.74 4.82 3.24
N GLN A 118 -14.89 3.68 2.55
CA GLN A 118 -13.88 3.11 1.68
C GLN A 118 -14.33 3.29 0.24
N ILE A 119 -13.66 4.18 -0.50
CA ILE A 119 -14.08 4.62 -1.83
C ILE A 119 -12.97 4.37 -2.82
N MET A 120 -13.25 3.61 -3.89
CA MET A 120 -12.33 3.52 -5.03
C MET A 120 -12.35 4.82 -5.82
N ALA A 121 -11.17 5.35 -6.15
CA ALA A 121 -11.01 6.62 -6.83
C ALA A 121 -10.16 6.51 -8.11
N ASP A 122 -10.29 7.50 -8.98
CA ASP A 122 -9.37 7.69 -10.09
C ASP A 122 -8.08 8.43 -9.66
N SER A 123 -7.14 8.60 -10.58
CA SER A 123 -5.88 9.32 -10.34
C SER A 123 -6.03 10.81 -10.04
N ARG A 124 -7.23 11.37 -10.18
CA ARG A 124 -7.56 12.77 -9.86
C ARG A 124 -8.29 12.90 -8.53
N GLY A 125 -8.60 11.77 -7.88
CA GLY A 125 -9.30 11.73 -6.62
C GLY A 125 -10.82 11.75 -6.73
N HIS A 126 -11.41 11.55 -7.91
CA HIS A 126 -12.86 11.38 -8.07
C HIS A 126 -13.27 9.94 -7.78
N ALA A 127 -14.43 9.76 -7.15
CA ALA A 127 -14.98 8.45 -6.91
C ALA A 127 -15.26 7.71 -8.22
N LEU A 128 -14.92 6.42 -8.30
CA LEU A 128 -15.30 5.57 -9.44
C LEU A 128 -16.81 5.26 -9.44
N ASP A 129 -17.43 5.21 -8.27
CA ASP A 129 -18.89 5.17 -8.10
C ASP A 129 -19.41 6.61 -7.93
N SER A 130 -20.13 7.12 -8.92
CA SER A 130 -20.68 8.47 -8.91
C SER A 130 -21.64 8.75 -7.72
N ALA A 131 -22.23 7.71 -7.13
CA ALA A 131 -23.08 7.85 -5.93
C ALA A 131 -22.26 8.28 -4.71
N LEU A 132 -20.97 7.99 -4.67
CA LEU A 132 -20.06 8.35 -3.59
C LEU A 132 -19.29 9.66 -3.83
N GLU A 133 -19.41 10.26 -5.02
CA GLU A 133 -18.73 11.52 -5.33
C GLU A 133 -19.08 12.67 -4.36
N PRO A 134 -20.34 12.83 -3.88
CA PRO A 134 -20.64 13.85 -2.88
C PRO A 134 -19.84 13.70 -1.58
N VAL A 135 -19.56 12.46 -1.15
CA VAL A 135 -18.73 12.18 0.04
C VAL A 135 -17.29 12.64 -0.23
N VAL A 136 -16.73 12.30 -1.40
CA VAL A 136 -15.38 12.74 -1.79
C VAL A 136 -15.31 14.26 -1.85
N GLN A 137 -16.32 14.93 -2.38
CA GLN A 137 -16.36 16.40 -2.47
C GLN A 137 -16.43 17.07 -1.09
N ALA A 138 -17.11 16.46 -0.12
CA ALA A 138 -17.11 16.96 1.27
C ALA A 138 -15.69 16.95 1.89
N HIS A 139 -14.83 16.03 1.45
CA HIS A 139 -13.43 15.88 1.88
C HIS A 139 -12.41 16.43 0.88
N ALA A 140 -12.82 17.21 -0.13
CA ALA A 140 -11.97 17.63 -1.25
C ALA A 140 -10.63 18.28 -0.85
N PRO A 141 -10.54 19.14 0.17
CA PRO A 141 -9.25 19.69 0.60
C PRO A 141 -8.28 18.60 1.10
N SER A 142 -8.77 17.67 1.90
CA SER A 142 -8.00 16.54 2.44
C SER A 142 -7.54 15.61 1.30
N VAL A 143 -8.46 15.19 0.43
CA VAL A 143 -8.18 14.33 -0.73
C VAL A 143 -7.11 14.96 -1.62
N THR A 144 -7.25 16.25 -1.96
CA THR A 144 -6.25 16.98 -2.77
C THR A 144 -4.87 16.99 -2.09
N ALA A 145 -4.83 17.22 -0.78
CA ALA A 145 -3.58 17.21 -0.03
C ALA A 145 -2.92 15.83 -0.01
N LEU A 146 -3.70 14.75 0.20
CA LEU A 146 -3.22 13.37 0.20
C LEU A 146 -2.59 12.98 -1.14
N PHE A 147 -3.27 13.27 -2.27
CA PHE A 147 -2.71 13.02 -3.60
C PHE A 147 -1.45 13.83 -3.88
N ARG A 148 -1.43 15.10 -3.50
CA ARG A 148 -0.24 15.97 -3.63
C ARG A 148 0.93 15.39 -2.83
N LYS A 149 0.70 14.96 -1.58
CA LYS A 149 1.73 14.36 -0.71
C LYS A 149 2.25 13.04 -1.28
N ALA A 150 1.37 12.16 -1.75
CA ALA A 150 1.75 10.91 -2.39
C ALA A 150 2.64 11.15 -3.62
N ASN A 151 2.24 12.08 -4.49
CA ASN A 151 3.02 12.42 -5.69
C ASN A 151 4.39 13.04 -5.33
N ALA A 152 4.44 13.91 -4.33
CA ALA A 152 5.68 14.52 -3.87
C ALA A 152 6.66 13.49 -3.27
N TRP A 153 6.12 12.47 -2.56
CA TRP A 153 6.94 11.44 -1.90
C TRP A 153 7.40 10.35 -2.86
N TRP A 154 6.52 9.84 -3.72
CA TRP A 154 6.78 8.65 -4.54
C TRP A 154 6.89 8.93 -6.05
N ALA A 155 6.68 10.16 -6.51
CA ALA A 155 6.71 10.51 -7.95
C ALA A 155 5.84 9.56 -8.81
N LEU A 156 4.56 9.43 -8.45
CA LEU A 156 3.63 8.46 -9.04
C LEU A 156 3.11 8.85 -10.44
N ALA A 157 3.42 10.05 -10.93
CA ALA A 157 2.95 10.58 -12.22
C ALA A 157 3.77 10.07 -13.41
#